data_84770e66bbf137e0e1fa8ae0aeb8041b
#
_entry.id   84770e66bbf137e0e1fa8ae0aeb8041b
#
_cell.length_a   1.000
_cell.length_b   1.000
_cell.length_c   1.000
_cell.angle_alpha   90.00
_cell.angle_beta   90.00
_cell.angle_gamma   90.00
#
_symmetry.space_group_name_H-M   'P 1'
#
loop_
_entity.id
_entity.type
_entity.pdbx_description
1 polymer ?
#
loop_
_entity_poly.entity_id
_entity_poly.type
_entity_poly.pdbx_seq_one_letter_code
_entity_poly.pdbx_strand_id
1 'polypeptide(L)'
;PSKLKSITKIIDHEYQNLGNELQSVILTDYIRNEFLKTTESNITTINKLGVVPIFQNLRISIDNKNILAVLSGSLVIIHATLLAEFYLHENEDNYTVKPLGCDAEYVIISGRTSSKNRLVAAITKLFELGKIKILVGKKSLLGEGWDAPAINTLLLASFVGSFVTSNQMRGRAIRSQIGNPSKTGNIWHLACIDPTIDDGGRDLEILKRRFDAFLGISSREENYISNGFERLGFPKRITLEDVDSINTRTLETSIKRQEITKKWKAAIFQGNKLGREIKRYFQGEKPYPIQKKIYFNDAVKYTFVQLTITLSFFLPE
;
A
#
# COMPACT_ATOMS: atom_id res chain seq x y z
N PRO A 1 -14.86 2.00 7.46
CA PRO A 1 -14.66 3.04 8.47
C PRO A 1 -13.43 2.81 9.34
N SER A 2 -13.20 1.58 9.88
CA SER A 2 -12.05 1.30 10.78
C SER A 2 -10.69 1.61 10.15
N LYS A 3 -10.47 1.20 8.88
CA LYS A 3 -9.21 1.50 8.18
C LYS A 3 -8.97 3.00 7.99
N LEU A 4 -9.99 3.83 7.84
CA LEU A 4 -9.82 5.29 7.72
C LEU A 4 -9.24 5.88 9.01
N LYS A 5 -9.77 5.50 10.17
CA LYS A 5 -9.24 5.90 11.47
C LYS A 5 -7.77 5.45 11.66
N SER A 6 -7.46 4.21 11.25
CA SER A 6 -6.09 3.69 11.31
C SER A 6 -5.14 4.47 10.40
N ILE A 7 -5.59 4.87 9.21
CA ILE A 7 -4.78 5.68 8.29
C ILE A 7 -4.44 7.03 8.93
N THR A 8 -5.43 7.75 9.48
CA THR A 8 -5.17 9.00 10.19
C THR A 8 -4.17 8.81 11.32
N LYS A 9 -4.42 7.84 12.21
CA LYS A 9 -3.51 7.56 13.34
C LYS A 9 -2.08 7.26 12.89
N ILE A 10 -1.89 6.51 11.80
CA ILE A 10 -0.56 6.20 11.26
C ILE A 10 0.09 7.44 10.66
N ILE A 11 -0.65 8.25 9.91
CA ILE A 11 -0.11 9.48 9.31
C ILE A 11 0.31 10.48 10.38
N ASP A 12 -0.51 10.69 11.40
CA ASP A 12 -0.18 11.54 12.53
C ASP A 12 1.08 11.04 13.26
N HIS A 13 1.15 9.74 13.52
CA HIS A 13 2.30 9.11 14.13
C HIS A 13 3.58 9.28 13.30
N GLU A 14 3.53 9.03 12.00
CA GLU A 14 4.68 9.19 11.10
C GLU A 14 5.07 10.67 10.95
N TYR A 15 4.11 11.59 10.94
CA TYR A 15 4.38 13.01 10.90
C TYR A 15 5.04 13.51 12.19
N GLN A 16 4.59 13.04 13.36
CA GLN A 16 5.23 13.37 14.65
C GLN A 16 6.69 12.89 14.70
N ASN A 17 6.99 11.75 14.07
CA ASN A 17 8.34 11.17 14.09
C ASN A 17 9.28 11.75 13.04
N LEU A 18 8.77 12.05 11.85
CA LEU A 18 9.58 12.50 10.71
C LEU A 18 9.46 14.00 10.43
N GLY A 19 8.40 14.64 10.91
CA GLY A 19 8.16 16.07 10.69
C GLY A 19 8.25 16.45 9.21
N ASN A 20 9.16 17.36 8.92
CA ASN A 20 9.37 17.84 7.56
C ASN A 20 10.00 16.81 6.61
N GLU A 21 10.58 15.75 7.11
CA GLU A 21 11.16 14.68 6.29
C GLU A 21 10.12 13.64 5.82
N LEU A 22 8.87 13.72 6.30
CA LEU A 22 7.83 12.78 5.89
C LEU A 22 7.59 12.84 4.38
N GLN A 23 7.62 11.68 3.73
CA GLN A 23 7.29 11.44 2.33
C GLN A 23 6.40 10.20 2.26
N SER A 24 5.09 10.41 2.49
CA SER A 24 4.12 9.33 2.62
C SER A 24 3.30 9.12 1.35
N VAL A 25 3.14 7.88 0.94
CA VAL A 25 2.23 7.48 -0.14
C VAL A 25 1.21 6.48 0.38
N ILE A 26 -0.06 6.77 0.15
CA ILE A 26 -1.20 5.94 0.56
C ILE A 26 -1.87 5.38 -0.67
N LEU A 27 -1.93 4.05 -0.78
CA LEU A 27 -2.45 3.36 -1.96
C LEU A 27 -3.72 2.58 -1.67
N THR A 28 -4.68 2.72 -2.59
CA THR A 28 -5.96 2.00 -2.53
C THR A 28 -6.44 1.59 -3.94
N ASP A 29 -7.51 0.81 -4.04
CA ASP A 29 -7.99 0.27 -5.32
C ASP A 29 -8.90 1.23 -6.09
N TYR A 30 -9.78 1.94 -5.39
CA TYR A 30 -10.88 2.69 -5.97
C TYR A 30 -10.73 4.19 -5.74
N ILE A 31 -11.18 5.01 -6.70
CA ILE A 31 -11.15 6.47 -6.56
C ILE A 31 -12.31 6.96 -5.69
N ARG A 32 -13.54 6.52 -5.96
CA ARG A 32 -14.75 6.87 -5.20
C ARG A 32 -15.13 8.35 -5.30
N ASN A 33 -15.30 8.85 -6.52
CA ASN A 33 -15.63 10.25 -6.80
C ASN A 33 -16.94 10.73 -6.14
N GLU A 34 -17.84 9.80 -5.79
CA GLU A 34 -19.09 10.11 -5.07
C GLU A 34 -18.88 10.87 -3.77
N PHE A 35 -17.68 10.76 -3.17
CA PHE A 35 -17.33 11.44 -1.92
C PHE A 35 -16.58 12.78 -2.11
N LEU A 36 -16.44 13.29 -3.34
CA LEU A 36 -15.74 14.58 -3.59
C LEU A 36 -16.42 15.79 -2.92
N LYS A 37 -17.73 15.69 -2.65
CA LYS A 37 -18.51 16.76 -2.00
C LYS A 37 -18.63 16.60 -0.48
N THR A 38 -17.86 15.69 0.12
CA THR A 38 -17.92 15.46 1.57
C THR A 38 -17.36 16.65 2.34
N THR A 39 -18.12 17.14 3.29
CA THR A 39 -17.78 18.22 4.23
C THR A 39 -17.54 17.65 5.63
N GLU A 40 -17.10 18.47 6.58
CA GLU A 40 -16.96 18.06 7.99
C GLU A 40 -18.29 17.55 8.58
N SER A 41 -19.39 18.21 8.24
CA SER A 41 -20.71 17.86 8.76
C SER A 41 -21.23 16.49 8.33
N ASN A 42 -20.75 15.97 7.18
CA ASN A 42 -21.20 14.69 6.65
C ASN A 42 -20.09 13.64 6.49
N ILE A 43 -18.93 13.86 7.11
CA ILE A 43 -17.79 12.92 7.06
C ILE A 43 -18.17 11.51 7.53
N THR A 44 -19.11 11.39 8.44
CA THR A 44 -19.60 10.10 8.96
C THR A 44 -20.33 9.26 7.91
N THR A 45 -20.76 9.87 6.81
CA THR A 45 -21.40 9.14 5.69
C THR A 45 -20.39 8.30 4.88
N ILE A 46 -19.09 8.53 5.06
CA ILE A 46 -18.07 7.75 4.38
C ILE A 46 -18.04 6.32 4.92
N ASN A 47 -18.59 5.41 4.13
CA ASN A 47 -18.70 3.98 4.44
C ASN A 47 -17.85 3.08 3.55
N LYS A 48 -17.11 3.65 2.60
CA LYS A 48 -16.26 2.93 1.64
C LYS A 48 -14.82 3.42 1.70
N LEU A 49 -13.87 2.52 1.42
CA LEU A 49 -12.46 2.86 1.26
C LEU A 49 -12.18 3.25 -0.20
N GLY A 50 -11.37 4.27 -0.38
CA GLY A 50 -10.97 4.77 -1.69
C GLY A 50 -10.08 6.01 -1.59
N VAL A 51 -9.54 6.47 -2.71
CA VAL A 51 -8.66 7.64 -2.78
C VAL A 51 -9.35 8.88 -2.20
N VAL A 52 -10.57 9.19 -2.68
CA VAL A 52 -11.33 10.35 -2.20
C VAL A 52 -11.75 10.21 -0.74
N PRO A 53 -12.32 9.08 -0.26
CA PRO A 53 -12.57 8.86 1.16
C PRO A 53 -11.37 9.08 2.07
N ILE A 54 -10.20 8.56 1.69
CA ILE A 54 -8.96 8.75 2.45
C ILE A 54 -8.55 10.22 2.46
N PHE A 55 -8.56 10.87 1.29
CA PHE A 55 -8.25 12.29 1.17
C PHE A 55 -9.17 13.15 2.02
N GLN A 56 -10.50 12.95 1.95
CA GLN A 56 -11.47 13.73 2.71
C GLN A 56 -11.28 13.54 4.23
N ASN A 57 -11.05 12.30 4.65
CA ASN A 57 -10.81 12.03 6.07
C ASN A 57 -9.52 12.70 6.57
N LEU A 58 -8.42 12.63 5.82
CA LEU A 58 -7.17 13.29 6.18
C LEU A 58 -7.28 14.81 6.14
N ARG A 59 -7.89 15.38 5.08
CA ARG A 59 -8.08 16.82 4.92
C ARG A 59 -8.77 17.48 6.12
N ILE A 60 -9.72 16.75 6.72
CA ILE A 60 -10.47 17.22 7.89
C ILE A 60 -9.70 16.99 9.19
N SER A 61 -8.87 15.95 9.24
CA SER A 61 -8.25 15.48 10.49
C SER A 61 -6.84 16.05 10.73
N ILE A 62 -6.10 16.42 9.67
CA ILE A 62 -4.72 16.92 9.83
C ILE A 62 -4.68 18.45 9.91
N ASP A 63 -3.83 18.99 10.79
CA ASP A 63 -3.69 20.43 10.98
C ASP A 63 -3.03 21.10 9.77
N ASN A 64 -1.96 20.50 9.24
CA ASN A 64 -1.21 21.05 8.12
C ASN A 64 -1.76 20.53 6.78
N LYS A 65 -2.79 21.19 6.26
CA LYS A 65 -3.53 20.78 5.07
C LYS A 65 -2.75 20.91 3.75
N ASN A 66 -1.81 21.88 3.66
CA ASN A 66 -1.10 22.19 2.42
C ASN A 66 -0.13 21.11 1.95
N ILE A 67 0.16 20.12 2.79
CA ILE A 67 1.06 19.01 2.48
C ILE A 67 0.36 17.79 1.87
N LEU A 68 -0.99 17.79 1.81
CA LEU A 68 -1.82 16.68 1.34
C LEU A 68 -2.19 16.85 -0.13
N ALA A 69 -2.04 15.79 -0.92
CA ALA A 69 -2.45 15.79 -2.32
C ALA A 69 -3.03 14.44 -2.75
N VAL A 70 -3.77 14.46 -3.87
CA VAL A 70 -4.24 13.27 -4.58
C VAL A 70 -3.55 13.18 -5.93
N LEU A 71 -3.04 12.00 -6.26
CA LEU A 71 -2.54 11.66 -7.58
C LEU A 71 -3.13 10.33 -8.04
N SER A 72 -3.98 10.39 -9.03
CA SER A 72 -4.58 9.24 -9.70
C SER A 72 -4.68 9.55 -11.19
N GLY A 73 -4.72 8.54 -12.03
CA GLY A 73 -4.72 8.74 -13.49
C GLY A 73 -5.84 9.66 -14.02
N SER A 74 -6.94 9.81 -13.28
CA SER A 74 -8.09 10.64 -13.67
C SER A 74 -8.42 11.76 -12.68
N LEU A 75 -7.73 11.83 -11.54
CA LEU A 75 -8.01 12.82 -10.48
C LEU A 75 -6.71 13.29 -9.85
N VAL A 76 -6.46 14.58 -9.92
CA VAL A 76 -5.37 15.25 -9.24
C VAL A 76 -5.94 16.38 -8.39
N ILE A 77 -5.63 16.39 -7.10
CA ILE A 77 -6.03 17.43 -6.16
C ILE A 77 -4.79 17.89 -5.41
N ILE A 78 -4.56 19.19 -5.36
CA ILE A 78 -3.50 19.81 -4.56
C ILE A 78 -4.07 20.97 -3.76
N HIS A 79 -3.37 21.39 -2.73
CA HIS A 79 -3.69 22.65 -2.05
C HIS A 79 -3.41 23.84 -2.96
N ALA A 80 -4.27 24.86 -2.95
CA ALA A 80 -4.19 25.99 -3.86
C ALA A 80 -2.87 26.78 -3.75
N THR A 81 -2.26 26.82 -2.57
CA THR A 81 -0.94 27.47 -2.37
C THR A 81 0.19 26.82 -3.19
N LEU A 82 0.03 25.59 -3.64
CA LEU A 82 1.02 24.89 -4.46
C LEU A 82 0.90 25.19 -5.96
N LEU A 83 -0.12 25.95 -6.39
CA LEU A 83 -0.29 26.27 -7.82
C LEU A 83 0.87 27.05 -8.39
N ALA A 84 1.41 28.03 -7.67
CA ALA A 84 2.57 28.80 -8.12
C ALA A 84 3.78 27.89 -8.36
N GLU A 85 4.07 26.98 -7.43
CA GLU A 85 5.16 25.99 -7.56
C GLU A 85 4.90 25.01 -8.71
N PHE A 86 3.64 24.59 -8.91
CA PHE A 86 3.24 23.73 -10.02
C PHE A 86 3.54 24.40 -11.38
N TYR A 87 3.20 25.69 -11.53
CA TYR A 87 3.42 26.43 -12.77
C TYR A 87 4.88 26.84 -13.01
N LEU A 88 5.78 26.70 -12.04
CA LEU A 88 7.22 26.78 -12.31
C LEU A 88 7.72 25.63 -13.19
N HIS A 89 6.99 24.53 -13.23
CA HIS A 89 7.36 23.34 -13.98
C HIS A 89 6.46 23.06 -15.19
N GLU A 90 5.30 23.74 -15.27
CA GLU A 90 4.28 23.47 -16.28
C GLU A 90 3.63 24.76 -16.83
N ASN A 91 3.23 24.73 -18.09
CA ASN A 91 2.50 25.84 -18.71
C ASN A 91 1.01 25.80 -18.32
N GLU A 92 0.50 26.91 -17.83
CA GLU A 92 -0.88 27.10 -17.37
C GLU A 92 -1.91 26.74 -18.44
N ASP A 93 -1.67 27.06 -19.71
CA ASP A 93 -2.59 26.80 -20.84
C ASP A 93 -2.89 25.31 -21.08
N ASN A 94 -2.07 24.41 -20.55
CA ASN A 94 -2.23 22.97 -20.70
C ASN A 94 -3.21 22.36 -19.72
N TYR A 95 -3.66 23.12 -18.71
CA TYR A 95 -4.41 22.62 -17.57
C TYR A 95 -5.67 23.44 -17.31
N THR A 96 -6.68 22.76 -16.80
CA THR A 96 -7.87 23.39 -16.23
C THR A 96 -7.83 23.19 -14.72
N VAL A 97 -7.89 24.30 -13.97
CA VAL A 97 -7.92 24.30 -12.52
C VAL A 97 -9.29 24.71 -12.05
N LYS A 98 -9.88 23.92 -11.16
CA LYS A 98 -11.20 24.19 -10.56
C LYS A 98 -11.10 24.02 -9.04
N PRO A 99 -11.71 24.92 -8.24
CA PRO A 99 -11.75 24.74 -6.80
C PRO A 99 -12.52 23.45 -6.46
N LEU A 100 -12.09 22.77 -5.38
CA LEU A 100 -12.81 21.63 -4.83
C LEU A 100 -14.10 22.14 -4.17
N GLY A 101 -15.25 21.65 -4.61
CA GLY A 101 -16.55 22.23 -4.23
C GLY A 101 -16.90 22.18 -2.74
N CYS A 102 -16.22 21.34 -1.94
CA CYS A 102 -16.40 21.26 -0.49
C CYS A 102 -15.33 22.04 0.30
N ASP A 103 -14.25 22.47 -0.36
CA ASP A 103 -13.14 23.16 0.29
C ASP A 103 -12.33 23.97 -0.74
N ALA A 104 -12.46 25.27 -0.73
CA ALA A 104 -11.81 26.17 -1.68
C ALA A 104 -10.28 26.27 -1.49
N GLU A 105 -9.74 25.78 -0.37
CA GLU A 105 -8.30 25.70 -0.17
C GLU A 105 -7.63 24.65 -1.07
N TYR A 106 -8.43 23.73 -1.67
CA TYR A 106 -7.95 22.74 -2.61
C TYR A 106 -8.47 22.98 -4.02
N VAL A 107 -7.67 22.55 -4.99
CA VAL A 107 -8.01 22.64 -6.42
C VAL A 107 -7.86 21.29 -7.09
N ILE A 108 -8.76 21.03 -8.05
CA ILE A 108 -8.70 19.89 -8.95
C ILE A 108 -8.01 20.35 -10.22
N ILE A 109 -6.93 19.67 -10.60
CA ILE A 109 -6.18 19.93 -11.83
C ILE A 109 -6.54 18.86 -12.86
N SER A 110 -6.93 19.29 -14.05
CA SER A 110 -7.21 18.44 -15.19
C SER A 110 -6.37 18.85 -16.38
N GLY A 111 -5.57 17.93 -16.91
CA GLY A 111 -4.77 18.13 -18.11
C GLY A 111 -5.45 17.60 -19.38
N ARG A 112 -5.10 18.14 -20.53
CA ARG A 112 -5.44 17.55 -21.84
C ARG A 112 -4.79 16.16 -21.94
N THR A 113 -5.30 15.30 -22.83
CA THR A 113 -4.80 13.91 -22.97
C THR A 113 -3.29 13.85 -23.20
N SER A 114 -2.71 14.79 -23.98
CA SER A 114 -1.26 14.93 -24.22
C SER A 114 -0.46 15.39 -23.00
N SER A 115 -1.09 15.97 -21.99
CA SER A 115 -0.43 16.55 -20.82
C SER A 115 -0.50 15.65 -19.57
N LYS A 116 -1.16 14.50 -19.64
CA LYS A 116 -1.34 13.61 -18.47
C LYS A 116 -0.03 13.14 -17.85
N ASN A 117 0.92 12.71 -18.65
CA ASN A 117 2.22 12.23 -18.15
C ASN A 117 3.03 13.37 -17.53
N ARG A 118 2.95 14.59 -18.10
CA ARG A 118 3.58 15.78 -17.55
C ARG A 118 2.95 16.18 -16.21
N LEU A 119 1.62 16.12 -16.10
CA LEU A 119 0.91 16.36 -14.85
C LEU A 119 1.39 15.42 -13.73
N VAL A 120 1.51 14.12 -14.03
CA VAL A 120 2.04 13.15 -13.07
C VAL A 120 3.48 13.50 -12.70
N ALA A 121 4.33 13.85 -13.67
CA ALA A 121 5.72 14.22 -13.42
C ALA A 121 5.84 15.50 -12.55
N ALA A 122 5.02 16.52 -12.81
CA ALA A 122 5.01 17.76 -12.05
C ALA A 122 4.59 17.54 -10.58
N ILE A 123 3.52 16.77 -10.35
CA ILE A 123 3.09 16.42 -8.99
C ILE A 123 4.15 15.57 -8.28
N THR A 124 4.78 14.63 -8.99
CA THR A 124 5.90 13.84 -8.46
C THR A 124 7.06 14.74 -8.06
N LYS A 125 7.37 15.74 -8.87
CA LYS A 125 8.42 16.71 -8.56
C LYS A 125 8.11 17.52 -7.29
N LEU A 126 6.88 18.00 -7.12
CA LEU A 126 6.44 18.66 -5.89
C LEU A 126 6.54 17.74 -4.67
N PHE A 127 6.24 16.45 -4.84
CA PHE A 127 6.40 15.46 -3.79
C PHE A 127 7.88 15.24 -3.45
N GLU A 128 8.77 15.07 -4.43
CA GLU A 128 10.21 14.90 -4.21
C GLU A 128 10.86 16.12 -3.55
N LEU A 129 10.40 17.33 -3.88
CA LEU A 129 10.84 18.59 -3.25
C LEU A 129 10.28 18.79 -1.83
N GLY A 130 9.45 17.87 -1.33
CA GLY A 130 8.86 17.97 0.01
C GLY A 130 7.76 19.01 0.15
N LYS A 131 7.27 19.58 -0.95
CA LYS A 131 6.11 20.50 -0.95
C LYS A 131 4.81 19.73 -0.69
N ILE A 132 4.70 18.52 -1.26
CA ILE A 132 3.70 17.53 -0.93
C ILE A 132 4.37 16.47 -0.07
N LYS A 133 3.80 16.15 1.09
CA LYS A 133 4.33 15.14 2.02
C LYS A 133 3.45 13.90 2.11
N ILE A 134 2.16 14.05 1.84
CA ILE A 134 1.17 12.99 1.90
C ILE A 134 0.48 12.90 0.54
N LEU A 135 0.73 11.83 -0.19
CA LEU A 135 0.17 11.60 -1.51
C LEU A 135 -0.79 10.41 -1.47
N VAL A 136 -2.06 10.64 -1.77
CA VAL A 136 -3.07 9.59 -1.85
C VAL A 136 -3.29 9.20 -3.29
N GLY A 137 -3.14 7.91 -3.62
CA GLY A 137 -3.25 7.45 -4.98
C GLY A 137 -3.88 6.06 -5.14
N LYS A 138 -4.13 5.72 -6.41
CA LYS A 138 -4.53 4.38 -6.78
C LYS A 138 -3.30 3.46 -6.87
N LYS A 139 -3.44 2.18 -6.57
CA LYS A 139 -2.34 1.19 -6.68
C LYS A 139 -1.65 1.18 -8.03
N SER A 140 -2.40 1.42 -9.12
CA SER A 140 -1.84 1.50 -10.47
C SER A 140 -0.80 2.62 -10.63
N LEU A 141 -0.84 3.66 -9.79
CA LEU A 141 0.16 4.72 -9.80
C LEU A 141 1.58 4.16 -9.69
N LEU A 142 1.81 3.26 -8.75
CA LEU A 142 3.13 2.61 -8.59
C LEU A 142 3.40 1.47 -9.59
N GLY A 143 2.40 1.02 -10.35
CA GLY A 143 2.54 -0.03 -11.38
C GLY A 143 3.07 0.48 -12.71
N GLU A 144 2.79 1.71 -13.08
CA GLU A 144 2.98 2.28 -14.42
C GLU A 144 4.27 3.11 -14.59
N GLY A 145 5.37 2.66 -14.01
CA GLY A 145 6.65 3.37 -14.18
C GLY A 145 6.85 4.60 -13.28
N TRP A 146 5.88 4.97 -12.44
CA TRP A 146 6.04 6.07 -11.48
C TRP A 146 7.15 5.74 -10.46
N ASP A 147 8.10 6.62 -10.31
CA ASP A 147 9.23 6.49 -9.42
C ASP A 147 9.39 7.72 -8.54
N ALA A 148 9.50 7.49 -7.24
CA ALA A 148 9.77 8.54 -6.25
C ALA A 148 10.66 7.98 -5.14
N PRO A 149 11.99 8.03 -5.31
CA PRO A 149 12.95 7.53 -4.34
C PRO A 149 12.85 8.18 -2.95
N ALA A 150 12.20 9.33 -2.86
CA ALA A 150 11.98 10.04 -1.61
C ALA A 150 11.00 9.34 -0.66
N ILE A 151 10.17 8.41 -1.12
CA ILE A 151 9.18 7.72 -0.27
C ILE A 151 9.87 7.07 0.93
N ASN A 152 9.44 7.45 2.14
CA ASN A 152 9.90 6.86 3.40
C ASN A 152 8.75 6.26 4.23
N THR A 153 7.51 6.45 3.80
CA THR A 153 6.32 5.85 4.40
C THR A 153 5.36 5.41 3.31
N LEU A 154 5.04 4.13 3.26
CA LEU A 154 4.08 3.56 2.31
C LEU A 154 2.94 2.90 3.06
N LEU A 155 1.70 3.35 2.85
CA LEU A 155 0.50 2.71 3.37
C LEU A 155 -0.23 1.94 2.26
N LEU A 156 -0.40 0.65 2.45
CA LEU A 156 -1.24 -0.20 1.62
C LEU A 156 -2.62 -0.34 2.29
N ALA A 157 -3.51 0.62 1.98
CA ALA A 157 -4.82 0.74 2.62
C ALA A 157 -5.79 -0.35 2.17
N SER A 158 -5.71 -0.79 0.93
CA SER A 158 -6.52 -1.88 0.42
C SER A 158 -5.66 -3.10 0.07
N PHE A 159 -6.35 -4.19 -0.05
CA PHE A 159 -5.78 -5.48 -0.37
C PHE A 159 -5.01 -5.48 -1.71
N VAL A 160 -3.81 -6.05 -1.74
CA VAL A 160 -3.05 -6.29 -2.97
C VAL A 160 -3.06 -7.79 -3.26
N GLY A 161 -3.84 -8.23 -4.26
CA GLY A 161 -4.03 -9.66 -4.56
C GLY A 161 -2.79 -10.34 -5.15
N SER A 162 -1.97 -9.59 -5.89
CA SER A 162 -0.79 -10.12 -6.57
C SER A 162 0.47 -9.92 -5.73
N PHE A 163 1.25 -10.99 -5.58
CA PHE A 163 2.59 -10.97 -4.98
C PHE A 163 3.54 -10.02 -5.74
N VAL A 164 3.53 -10.11 -7.07
CA VAL A 164 4.39 -9.27 -7.93
C VAL A 164 4.09 -7.79 -7.72
N THR A 165 2.82 -7.39 -7.75
CA THR A 165 2.40 -6.01 -7.53
C THR A 165 2.77 -5.52 -6.12
N SER A 166 2.59 -6.36 -5.11
CA SER A 166 2.97 -6.03 -3.73
C SER A 166 4.47 -5.80 -3.60
N ASN A 167 5.30 -6.66 -4.20
CA ASN A 167 6.75 -6.50 -4.20
C ASN A 167 7.22 -5.29 -4.98
N GLN A 168 6.61 -4.99 -6.12
CA GLN A 168 6.91 -3.78 -6.89
C GLN A 168 6.66 -2.51 -6.06
N MET A 169 5.51 -2.42 -5.39
CA MET A 169 5.18 -1.28 -4.54
C MET A 169 6.15 -1.14 -3.37
N ARG A 170 6.46 -2.24 -2.68
CA ARG A 170 7.43 -2.26 -1.57
C ARG A 170 8.82 -1.87 -2.05
N GLY A 171 9.27 -2.45 -3.18
CA GLY A 171 10.57 -2.15 -3.76
C GLY A 171 10.79 -0.67 -4.06
N ARG A 172 9.73 0.08 -4.36
CA ARG A 172 9.81 1.53 -4.56
C ARG A 172 9.96 2.30 -3.25
N ALA A 173 9.26 1.90 -2.20
CA ALA A 173 9.37 2.53 -0.88
C ALA A 173 10.75 2.31 -0.23
N ILE A 174 11.39 1.17 -0.50
CA ILE A 174 12.70 0.82 0.07
C ILE A 174 13.89 1.20 -0.83
N ARG A 175 13.65 1.88 -1.96
CA ARG A 175 14.74 2.35 -2.82
C ARG A 175 15.70 3.27 -2.06
N SER A 176 16.97 3.11 -2.35
CA SER A 176 17.99 4.08 -1.92
C SER A 176 17.72 5.43 -2.58
N GLN A 177 17.94 6.50 -1.83
CA GLN A 177 17.83 7.88 -2.31
C GLN A 177 19.24 8.45 -2.43
N ILE A 178 19.56 9.02 -3.60
CA ILE A 178 20.84 9.69 -3.81
C ILE A 178 20.96 10.83 -2.79
N GLY A 179 22.09 10.89 -2.08
CA GLY A 179 22.30 11.89 -1.03
C GLY A 179 21.75 11.52 0.36
N ASN A 180 20.98 10.42 0.50
CA ASN A 180 20.47 9.94 1.79
C ASN A 180 20.73 8.45 2.01
N PRO A 181 21.97 8.05 2.39
CA PRO A 181 22.32 6.65 2.59
C PRO A 181 21.71 6.03 3.84
N SER A 182 21.20 6.85 4.77
CA SER A 182 20.53 6.41 6.00
C SER A 182 19.02 6.28 5.86
N LYS A 183 18.48 6.57 4.66
CA LYS A 183 17.04 6.46 4.41
C LYS A 183 16.53 5.08 4.78
N THR A 184 15.46 5.04 5.56
CA THR A 184 14.67 3.86 5.86
C THR A 184 13.21 4.10 5.47
N GLY A 185 12.47 3.04 5.16
CA GLY A 185 11.06 3.14 4.78
C GLY A 185 10.17 2.25 5.65
N ASN A 186 9.11 2.81 6.21
CA ASN A 186 8.05 2.02 6.83
C ASN A 186 7.00 1.63 5.78
N ILE A 187 6.62 0.35 5.79
CA ILE A 187 5.56 -0.18 4.90
C ILE A 187 4.44 -0.71 5.77
N TRP A 188 3.34 0.02 5.78
CA TRP A 188 2.16 -0.28 6.56
C TRP A 188 1.16 -1.11 5.76
N HIS A 189 0.80 -2.27 6.29
CA HIS A 189 -0.25 -3.12 5.75
C HIS A 189 -1.47 -3.05 6.65
N LEU A 190 -2.60 -2.58 6.14
CA LEU A 190 -3.84 -2.50 6.90
C LEU A 190 -4.69 -3.74 6.66
N ALA A 191 -4.99 -4.46 7.73
CA ALA A 191 -5.90 -5.59 7.73
C ALA A 191 -7.05 -5.36 8.71
N CYS A 192 -8.28 -5.70 8.32
CA CYS A 192 -9.39 -5.83 9.26
C CYS A 192 -9.32 -7.24 9.86
N ILE A 193 -9.40 -7.31 11.19
CA ILE A 193 -9.45 -8.57 11.92
C ILE A 193 -10.87 -8.80 12.38
N ASP A 194 -11.41 -9.97 12.12
CA ASP A 194 -12.66 -10.43 12.67
C ASP A 194 -12.38 -11.42 13.82
N PRO A 195 -12.55 -10.96 15.08
CA PRO A 195 -12.23 -11.80 16.23
C PRO A 195 -13.23 -12.92 16.48
N THR A 196 -14.36 -12.93 15.77
CA THR A 196 -15.37 -14.00 15.86
C THR A 196 -14.96 -15.23 15.04
N ILE A 197 -13.98 -15.09 14.14
CA ILE A 197 -13.45 -16.14 13.28
C ILE A 197 -12.06 -16.55 13.78
N ASP A 198 -11.84 -17.86 13.97
CA ASP A 198 -10.57 -18.38 14.52
C ASP A 198 -9.33 -17.94 13.75
N ASP A 199 -9.42 -17.83 12.42
CA ASP A 199 -8.33 -17.37 11.56
C ASP A 199 -8.21 -15.83 11.46
N GLY A 200 -9.10 -15.06 12.14
CA GLY A 200 -9.13 -13.61 12.12
C GLY A 200 -9.68 -12.98 10.84
N GLY A 201 -10.25 -13.80 9.96
CA GLY A 201 -10.93 -13.38 8.74
C GLY A 201 -10.01 -13.19 7.52
N ARG A 202 -10.64 -12.98 6.37
CA ARG A 202 -10.01 -12.99 5.05
C ARG A 202 -8.85 -11.99 4.90
N ASP A 203 -8.96 -10.79 5.47
CA ASP A 203 -7.90 -9.78 5.36
C ASP A 203 -6.61 -10.26 6.04
N LEU A 204 -6.75 -10.90 7.22
CA LEU A 204 -5.60 -11.42 7.96
C LEU A 204 -4.99 -12.65 7.27
N GLU A 205 -5.81 -13.57 6.77
CA GLU A 205 -5.34 -14.73 6.01
C GLU A 205 -4.48 -14.31 4.82
N ILE A 206 -4.95 -13.33 4.07
CA ILE A 206 -4.23 -12.83 2.91
C ILE A 206 -2.95 -12.09 3.31
N LEU A 207 -2.96 -11.38 4.44
CA LEU A 207 -1.76 -10.75 4.98
C LEU A 207 -0.72 -11.82 5.36
N LYS A 208 -1.12 -12.89 6.04
CA LYS A 208 -0.26 -14.03 6.39
C LYS A 208 0.40 -14.62 5.15
N ARG A 209 -0.37 -14.97 4.11
CA ARG A 209 0.18 -15.50 2.84
C ARG A 209 1.21 -14.59 2.20
N ARG A 210 1.05 -13.27 2.31
CA ARG A 210 2.06 -12.33 1.78
C ARG A 210 3.33 -12.34 2.58
N PHE A 211 3.22 -12.38 3.89
CA PHE A 211 4.39 -12.40 4.75
C PHE A 211 5.20 -13.68 4.58
N ASP A 212 4.58 -14.80 4.19
CA ASP A 212 5.29 -16.04 3.84
C ASP A 212 6.31 -15.85 2.71
N ALA A 213 6.05 -14.90 1.84
CA ALA A 213 6.94 -14.56 0.74
C ALA A 213 7.90 -13.39 1.05
N PHE A 214 7.80 -12.75 2.22
CA PHE A 214 8.60 -11.59 2.55
C PHE A 214 9.65 -11.91 3.61
N LEU A 215 10.91 -11.77 3.23
CA LEU A 215 12.02 -11.77 4.17
C LEU A 215 12.03 -10.48 5.00
N GLY A 216 12.36 -10.60 6.26
CA GLY A 216 12.51 -9.47 7.17
C GLY A 216 13.16 -9.87 8.47
N ILE A 217 13.57 -8.88 9.26
CA ILE A 217 14.12 -9.10 10.59
C ILE A 217 13.06 -9.75 11.48
N SER A 218 13.46 -10.81 12.18
CA SER A 218 12.62 -11.48 13.17
C SER A 218 12.51 -10.62 14.43
N SER A 219 11.32 -10.56 15.02
CA SER A 219 11.12 -10.02 16.37
C SER A 219 11.24 -11.10 17.46
N ARG A 220 11.35 -12.36 17.09
CA ARG A 220 11.48 -13.51 17.99
C ARG A 220 12.94 -13.89 18.25
N GLU A 221 13.78 -13.75 17.22
CA GLU A 221 15.19 -14.12 17.29
C GLU A 221 16.07 -12.91 17.01
N GLU A 222 17.12 -12.74 17.79
CA GLU A 222 18.03 -11.63 17.62
C GLU A 222 18.88 -11.79 16.35
N ASN A 223 18.96 -10.71 15.56
CA ASN A 223 19.77 -10.64 14.33
C ASN A 223 19.47 -11.76 13.31
N TYR A 224 18.23 -12.19 13.21
CA TYR A 224 17.81 -13.26 12.34
C TYR A 224 16.82 -12.75 11.27
N ILE A 225 17.08 -13.14 10.01
CA ILE A 225 16.19 -12.85 8.88
C ILE A 225 15.35 -14.09 8.62
N SER A 226 14.02 -13.94 8.68
CA SER A 226 13.07 -14.99 8.37
C SER A 226 11.94 -14.49 7.46
N ASN A 227 11.22 -15.40 6.87
CA ASN A 227 9.96 -15.16 6.19
C ASN A 227 8.77 -15.50 7.13
N GLY A 228 7.57 -15.27 6.63
CA GLY A 228 6.34 -15.62 7.33
C GLY A 228 5.86 -14.56 8.32
N PHE A 229 4.60 -14.69 8.65
CA PHE A 229 3.92 -13.81 9.60
C PHE A 229 4.43 -14.00 11.04
N GLU A 230 4.89 -15.22 11.36
CA GLU A 230 5.39 -15.60 12.67
C GLU A 230 6.62 -14.81 13.13
N ARG A 231 7.45 -14.34 12.17
CA ARG A 231 8.63 -13.49 12.47
C ARG A 231 8.26 -12.18 13.19
N LEU A 232 6.99 -11.74 13.07
CA LEU A 232 6.50 -10.53 13.75
C LEU A 232 6.21 -10.77 15.24
N GLY A 233 6.29 -12.02 15.70
CA GLY A 233 6.04 -12.38 17.10
C GLY A 233 4.58 -12.20 17.53
N PHE A 234 3.64 -12.20 16.59
CA PHE A 234 2.22 -12.16 16.90
C PHE A 234 1.69 -13.53 17.35
N PRO A 235 0.65 -13.57 18.17
CA PRO A 235 0.01 -14.84 18.56
C PRO A 235 -0.59 -15.54 17.32
N LYS A 236 -0.71 -16.86 17.39
CA LYS A 236 -1.32 -17.66 16.31
C LYS A 236 -2.78 -17.27 16.09
N ARG A 237 -3.53 -17.06 17.17
CA ARG A 237 -4.89 -16.53 17.19
C ARG A 237 -4.85 -15.13 17.76
N ILE A 238 -5.45 -14.18 17.07
CA ILE A 238 -5.49 -12.76 17.47
C ILE A 238 -6.88 -12.49 18.03
N THR A 239 -6.96 -12.11 19.29
CA THR A 239 -8.19 -11.67 19.98
C THR A 239 -8.37 -10.16 19.88
N LEU A 240 -9.50 -9.63 20.32
CA LEU A 240 -9.73 -8.17 20.38
C LEU A 240 -8.71 -7.48 21.31
N GLU A 241 -8.37 -8.10 22.44
CA GLU A 241 -7.39 -7.59 23.40
C GLU A 241 -5.98 -7.53 22.78
N ASP A 242 -5.64 -8.51 21.94
CA ASP A 242 -4.36 -8.54 21.24
C ASP A 242 -4.24 -7.41 20.19
N VAL A 243 -5.34 -6.98 19.57
CA VAL A 243 -5.32 -5.98 18.51
C VAL A 243 -4.70 -4.67 18.96
N ASP A 244 -5.10 -4.16 20.12
CA ASP A 244 -4.59 -2.89 20.64
C ASP A 244 -3.11 -3.01 21.05
N SER A 245 -2.73 -4.12 21.69
CA SER A 245 -1.33 -4.36 22.05
C SER A 245 -0.43 -4.52 20.82
N ILE A 246 -0.88 -5.24 19.79
CA ILE A 246 -0.18 -5.40 18.52
C ILE A 246 -0.02 -4.05 17.81
N ASN A 247 -1.07 -3.24 17.75
CA ASN A 247 -1.02 -1.93 17.13
C ASN A 247 -0.06 -1.00 17.88
N THR A 248 -0.12 -0.95 19.20
CA THR A 248 0.77 -0.13 20.04
C THR A 248 2.23 -0.53 19.83
N ARG A 249 2.55 -1.83 19.92
CA ARG A 249 3.90 -2.34 19.69
C ARG A 249 4.40 -2.05 18.27
N THR A 250 3.52 -2.13 17.28
CA THR A 250 3.87 -1.83 15.89
C THR A 250 4.21 -0.35 15.70
N LEU A 251 3.43 0.56 16.30
CA LEU A 251 3.72 1.99 16.30
C LEU A 251 5.05 2.29 17.00
N GLU A 252 5.28 1.77 18.20
CA GLU A 252 6.53 1.93 18.95
C GLU A 252 7.76 1.41 18.17
N THR A 253 7.61 0.27 17.49
CA THR A 253 8.70 -0.32 16.70
C THR A 253 9.00 0.49 15.45
N SER A 254 8.00 1.12 14.85
CA SER A 254 8.15 1.90 13.62
C SER A 254 9.04 3.14 13.77
N ILE A 255 9.18 3.66 14.98
CA ILE A 255 10.06 4.79 15.31
C ILE A 255 11.53 4.38 15.27
N LYS A 256 11.84 3.13 15.57
CA LYS A 256 13.21 2.61 15.74
C LYS A 256 13.90 2.32 14.41
N ARG A 257 13.83 3.25 13.47
CA ARG A 257 14.32 3.08 12.09
C ARG A 257 15.81 2.76 12.00
N GLN A 258 16.63 3.39 12.83
CA GLN A 258 18.09 3.16 12.84
C GLN A 258 18.46 1.80 13.46
N GLU A 259 17.71 1.33 14.44
CA GLU A 259 17.93 0.01 15.02
C GLU A 259 17.69 -1.10 14.01
N ILE A 260 16.66 -0.96 13.13
CA ILE A 260 16.37 -1.91 12.07
C ILE A 260 17.57 -2.00 11.10
N THR A 261 18.17 -0.88 10.74
CA THR A 261 19.38 -0.87 9.89
C THR A 261 20.55 -1.63 10.53
N LYS A 262 20.77 -1.43 11.83
CA LYS A 262 21.81 -2.17 12.57
C LYS A 262 21.50 -3.67 12.62
N LYS A 263 20.27 -4.06 12.92
CA LYS A 263 19.82 -5.46 12.93
C LYS A 263 19.97 -6.13 11.56
N TRP A 264 19.62 -5.43 10.48
CA TRP A 264 19.83 -5.93 9.12
C TRP A 264 21.30 -6.19 8.81
N LYS A 265 22.19 -5.25 9.13
CA LYS A 265 23.64 -5.41 8.93
C LYS A 265 24.18 -6.60 9.72
N ALA A 266 23.80 -6.72 11.00
CA ALA A 266 24.20 -7.83 11.85
C ALA A 266 23.69 -9.18 11.32
N ALA A 267 22.44 -9.26 10.90
CA ALA A 267 21.83 -10.48 10.37
C ALA A 267 22.44 -10.91 9.04
N ILE A 268 22.78 -9.98 8.14
CA ILE A 268 23.48 -10.27 6.88
C ILE A 268 24.90 -10.80 7.17
N PHE A 269 25.61 -10.22 8.14
CA PHE A 269 26.94 -10.68 8.52
C PHE A 269 26.92 -12.11 9.08
N GLN A 270 25.84 -12.52 9.75
CA GLN A 270 25.65 -13.90 10.24
C GLN A 270 25.26 -14.93 9.16
N GLY A 271 25.17 -14.55 7.93
CA GLY A 271 24.98 -15.15 6.58
C GLY A 271 24.55 -16.61 6.37
N ASN A 272 24.79 -17.52 7.32
CA ASN A 272 24.55 -18.95 7.11
C ASN A 272 23.08 -19.41 7.22
N LYS A 273 22.15 -18.55 7.64
CA LYS A 273 20.74 -18.93 7.91
C LYS A 273 19.79 -18.61 6.76
N LEU A 274 20.08 -17.61 5.92
CA LEU A 274 19.27 -17.21 4.76
C LEU A 274 19.04 -18.34 3.74
N GLY A 275 20.06 -19.13 3.46
CA GLY A 275 19.97 -20.24 2.50
C GLY A 275 19.09 -21.41 2.95
N ARG A 276 18.86 -21.60 4.26
CA ARG A 276 17.98 -22.66 4.79
C ARG A 276 16.50 -22.29 4.68
N GLU A 277 16.14 -21.03 4.83
CA GLU A 277 14.76 -20.58 4.77
C GLU A 277 14.21 -20.51 3.34
N ILE A 278 15.02 -20.11 2.37
CA ILE A 278 14.66 -20.19 0.95
C ILE A 278 14.36 -21.63 0.54
N LYS A 279 15.13 -22.61 1.06
CA LYS A 279 14.85 -24.03 0.83
C LYS A 279 13.54 -24.50 1.47
N ARG A 280 13.17 -24.00 2.65
CA ARG A 280 11.90 -24.35 3.32
C ARG A 280 10.67 -23.84 2.56
N TYR A 281 10.75 -22.66 1.97
CA TYR A 281 9.66 -22.09 1.20
C TYR A 281 9.24 -22.99 0.02
N PHE A 282 10.18 -23.72 -0.57
CA PHE A 282 9.93 -24.64 -1.69
C PHE A 282 9.67 -26.10 -1.27
N GLN A 283 9.80 -26.45 0.02
CA GLN A 283 9.65 -27.83 0.48
C GLN A 283 8.19 -28.34 0.52
N GLY A 284 7.19 -27.49 0.36
CA GLY A 284 5.77 -27.87 0.34
C GLY A 284 5.16 -28.03 -1.06
N GLU A 285 5.82 -27.56 -2.10
CA GLU A 285 5.29 -27.64 -3.46
C GLU A 285 5.87 -28.85 -4.22
N LYS A 286 4.98 -29.64 -4.83
CA LYS A 286 5.42 -30.72 -5.73
C LYS A 286 6.24 -30.12 -6.87
N PRO A 287 7.34 -30.77 -7.31
CA PRO A 287 8.13 -30.30 -8.45
C PRO A 287 7.26 -29.97 -9.66
N TYR A 288 7.60 -28.89 -10.37
CA TYR A 288 6.83 -28.39 -11.52
C TYR A 288 6.38 -29.48 -12.52
N PRO A 289 7.20 -30.49 -12.88
CA PRO A 289 6.76 -31.57 -13.77
C PRO A 289 5.60 -32.37 -13.21
N ILE A 290 5.56 -32.58 -11.88
CA ILE A 290 4.48 -33.30 -11.20
C ILE A 290 3.22 -32.45 -11.15
N GLN A 291 3.33 -31.17 -10.83
CA GLN A 291 2.21 -30.21 -10.87
C GLN A 291 1.62 -30.11 -12.27
N LYS A 292 2.46 -29.95 -13.30
CA LYS A 292 2.04 -29.91 -14.71
C LYS A 292 1.25 -31.16 -15.09
N LYS A 293 1.69 -32.36 -14.66
CA LYS A 293 1.01 -33.60 -14.94
C LYS A 293 -0.36 -33.69 -14.26
N ILE A 294 -0.46 -33.22 -13.00
CA ILE A 294 -1.73 -33.17 -12.25
C ILE A 294 -2.71 -32.23 -12.98
N TYR A 295 -2.32 -31.00 -13.28
CA TYR A 295 -3.17 -30.04 -13.97
C TYR A 295 -3.58 -30.51 -15.37
N PHE A 296 -2.69 -31.17 -16.11
CA PHE A 296 -3.01 -31.76 -17.39
C PHE A 296 -4.07 -32.85 -17.26
N ASN A 297 -3.91 -33.78 -16.30
CA ASN A 297 -4.86 -34.85 -16.07
C ASN A 297 -6.24 -34.31 -15.65
N ASP A 298 -6.26 -33.29 -14.78
CA ASP A 298 -7.51 -32.67 -14.36
C ASP A 298 -8.18 -31.92 -15.54
N ALA A 299 -7.43 -31.21 -16.36
CA ALA A 299 -7.95 -30.54 -17.55
C ALA A 299 -8.56 -31.53 -18.52
N VAL A 300 -7.90 -32.66 -18.81
CA VAL A 300 -8.41 -33.75 -19.66
C VAL A 300 -9.70 -34.32 -19.08
N LYS A 301 -9.72 -34.63 -17.78
CA LYS A 301 -10.91 -35.17 -17.08
C LYS A 301 -12.10 -34.20 -17.21
N TYR A 302 -11.91 -32.93 -16.92
CA TYR A 302 -13.00 -31.95 -17.02
C TYR A 302 -13.46 -31.72 -18.45
N THR A 303 -12.55 -31.77 -19.43
CA THR A 303 -12.92 -31.71 -20.85
C THR A 303 -13.83 -32.90 -21.23
N PHE A 304 -13.48 -34.10 -20.81
CA PHE A 304 -14.34 -35.29 -21.05
C PHE A 304 -15.71 -35.16 -20.38
N VAL A 305 -15.76 -34.68 -19.13
CA VAL A 305 -17.03 -34.45 -18.44
C VAL A 305 -17.89 -33.42 -19.18
N GLN A 306 -17.32 -32.30 -19.60
CA GLN A 306 -18.04 -31.30 -20.37
C GLN A 306 -18.55 -31.85 -21.71
N LEU A 307 -17.72 -32.62 -22.43
CA LEU A 307 -18.08 -33.23 -23.70
C LEU A 307 -19.24 -34.22 -23.54
N THR A 308 -19.21 -35.02 -22.46
CA THR A 308 -20.29 -35.97 -22.14
C THR A 308 -21.59 -35.23 -21.83
N ILE A 309 -21.55 -34.20 -21.01
CA ILE A 309 -22.71 -33.35 -20.72
C ILE A 309 -23.26 -32.71 -22.00
N THR A 310 -22.40 -32.15 -22.84
CA THR A 310 -22.82 -31.50 -24.09
C THR A 310 -23.47 -32.53 -25.02
N LEU A 311 -22.89 -33.72 -25.19
CA LEU A 311 -23.45 -34.79 -26.04
C LEU A 311 -24.80 -35.30 -25.51
N SER A 312 -25.01 -35.35 -24.19
CA SER A 312 -26.29 -35.78 -23.60
C SER A 312 -27.46 -34.83 -23.99
N PHE A 313 -27.20 -33.56 -24.28
CA PHE A 313 -28.24 -32.66 -24.77
C PHE A 313 -28.61 -32.83 -26.25
N PHE A 314 -27.81 -33.58 -27.00
CA PHE A 314 -28.07 -33.86 -28.43
C PHE A 314 -28.59 -35.27 -28.68
N LEU A 315 -28.74 -36.12 -27.65
CA LEU A 315 -29.40 -37.44 -27.79
C LEU A 315 -30.92 -37.21 -27.79
N PRO A 316 -31.66 -37.65 -28.81
CA PRO A 316 -33.12 -37.62 -28.79
C PRO A 316 -33.63 -38.55 -27.72
N GLU A 317 -34.76 -38.20 -27.08
CA GLU A 317 -35.52 -39.08 -26.15
C GLU A 317 -35.93 -40.39 -26.78
#